data_df8c6b90bc821fbc1cd91df5b3b8c703
#
_entry.id   df8c6b90bc821fbc1cd91df5b3b8c703
#
_cell.length_a   1.000
_cell.length_b   1.000
_cell.length_c   1.000
_cell.angle_alpha   90.00
_cell.angle_beta   90.00
_cell.angle_gamma   90.00
#
_symmetry.space_group_name_H-M   'P 1'
#
loop_
_entity.id
_entity.type
_entity.pdbx_description
1 polymer ?
#
loop_
_entity_poly.entity_id
_entity_poly.type
_entity_poly.pdbx_seq_one_letter_code
_entity_poly.pdbx_strand_id
1 'polypeptide(L)'
;MLGRRDPQIKLADVDEWWKAISPQTVWGRIREWVGQHFRDEDFAAWYSTTGRPSIPPTYILTLVLLQFRQGWSDRQAVEEAQFDDRVKFALGVSRSPEITCDHSTLCKYRARFLDKDLGRALLRQTLADAQAAGLLGDAEDLVDSFMVAGAAARQGTLTLIRQAVRLVLAEMEDAGFPFPALQRNDYGARSKPAIDWNDAGARDGLLQELVAD
;
A
#
# COMPACT_ATOMS: atom_id res chain seq x y z
N MET A 1 7.67 18.71 -4.74
CA MET A 1 8.92 18.69 -3.98
C MET A 1 8.81 17.66 -2.85
N LEU A 2 9.88 16.90 -2.59
CA LEU A 2 9.93 15.93 -1.50
C LEU A 2 9.81 16.64 -0.15
N GLY A 3 8.86 16.22 0.70
CA GLY A 3 8.81 16.62 2.10
C GLY A 3 9.77 15.74 2.91
N ARG A 4 10.47 16.35 3.84
CA ARG A 4 11.40 15.66 4.75
C ARG A 4 10.92 15.80 6.18
N ARG A 5 11.16 14.76 6.99
CA ARG A 5 10.96 14.88 8.43
C ARG A 5 11.92 15.92 8.98
N ASP A 6 11.42 16.82 9.82
CA ASP A 6 12.29 17.70 10.60
C ASP A 6 13.03 16.84 11.65
N PRO A 7 14.38 16.75 11.60
CA PRO A 7 15.15 16.03 12.60
C PRO A 7 15.14 16.77 13.95
N GLN A 8 14.84 18.06 13.97
CA GLN A 8 14.68 18.82 15.19
C GLN A 8 13.25 18.61 15.75
N ILE A 9 13.08 17.57 16.54
CA ILE A 9 11.99 17.56 17.50
C ILE A 9 12.24 18.79 18.39
N LYS A 10 11.35 19.79 18.32
CA LYS A 10 11.48 20.98 19.16
C LYS A 10 11.62 20.50 20.60
N LEU A 11 12.66 20.94 21.30
CA LEU A 11 12.98 20.51 22.66
C LEU A 11 11.79 20.66 23.63
N ALA A 12 10.86 21.61 23.34
CA ALA A 12 9.60 21.78 24.07
C ALA A 12 8.58 20.66 23.85
N ASP A 13 8.71 19.84 22.81
CA ASP A 13 7.80 18.74 22.47
C ASP A 13 8.31 17.37 22.95
N VAL A 14 9.48 17.33 23.59
CA VAL A 14 9.98 16.14 24.29
C VAL A 14 9.30 16.06 25.65
N ASP A 15 7.98 16.11 25.62
CA ASP A 15 7.16 15.89 26.79
C ASP A 15 7.43 14.50 27.37
N GLU A 16 7.37 14.40 28.69
CA GLU A 16 7.60 13.13 29.40
C GLU A 16 6.65 11.99 28.96
N TRP A 17 5.51 12.34 28.35
CA TRP A 17 4.55 11.36 27.86
C TRP A 17 5.12 10.44 26.74
N TRP A 18 6.02 10.93 25.91
CA TRP A 18 6.70 10.07 24.93
C TRP A 18 7.55 8.99 25.60
N LYS A 19 8.08 9.28 26.78
CA LYS A 19 8.80 8.31 27.61
C LYS A 19 7.87 7.22 28.15
N ALA A 20 6.59 7.53 28.29
CA ALA A 20 5.57 6.57 28.72
C ALA A 20 5.17 5.57 27.60
N ILE A 21 5.41 5.92 26.35
CA ILE A 21 5.17 5.01 25.23
C ILE A 21 6.40 4.14 25.04
N SER A 22 6.34 2.90 25.56
CA SER A 22 7.45 1.97 25.44
C SER A 22 7.84 1.70 23.98
N PRO A 23 9.15 1.70 23.63
CA PRO A 23 9.65 1.27 22.32
C PRO A 23 9.23 -0.16 21.97
N GLN A 24 8.92 -1.00 22.97
CA GLN A 24 8.48 -2.38 22.78
C GLN A 24 7.02 -2.51 22.33
N THR A 25 6.26 -1.41 22.33
CA THR A 25 4.92 -1.41 21.76
C THR A 25 4.93 -1.53 20.25
N VAL A 26 3.82 -1.95 19.65
CA VAL A 26 3.69 -1.99 18.18
C VAL A 26 4.01 -0.65 17.52
N TRP A 27 3.64 0.45 18.18
CA TRP A 27 3.91 1.81 17.74
C TRP A 27 5.41 2.13 17.68
N GLY A 28 6.13 1.78 18.76
CA GLY A 28 7.58 1.94 18.83
C GLY A 28 8.31 1.06 17.83
N ARG A 29 7.93 -0.21 17.71
CA ARG A 29 8.55 -1.15 16.78
C ARG A 29 8.38 -0.73 15.31
N ILE A 30 7.18 -0.31 14.91
CA ILE A 30 6.95 0.17 13.55
C ILE A 30 7.77 1.44 13.27
N ARG A 31 7.80 2.39 14.22
CA ARG A 31 8.62 3.60 14.11
C ARG A 31 10.10 3.27 13.89
N GLU A 32 10.64 2.40 14.76
CA GLU A 32 12.03 1.98 14.70
C GLU A 32 12.35 1.26 13.40
N TRP A 33 11.52 0.29 13.02
CA TRP A 33 11.69 -0.48 11.80
C TRP A 33 11.68 0.40 10.54
N VAL A 34 10.71 1.30 10.41
CA VAL A 34 10.68 2.25 9.29
C VAL A 34 11.91 3.15 9.30
N GLY A 35 12.33 3.65 10.47
CA GLY A 35 13.51 4.52 10.60
C GLY A 35 14.83 3.84 10.27
N GLN A 36 14.92 2.51 10.45
CA GLN A 36 16.10 1.72 10.10
C GLN A 36 16.22 1.43 8.61
N HIS A 37 15.08 1.21 7.93
CA HIS A 37 15.06 0.69 6.55
C HIS A 37 14.70 1.72 5.49
N PHE A 38 14.07 2.84 5.86
CA PHE A 38 13.56 3.83 4.90
C PHE A 38 13.88 5.25 5.33
N ARG A 39 14.35 6.05 4.38
CA ARG A 39 14.55 7.49 4.52
C ARG A 39 13.71 8.23 3.50
N ASP A 40 13.33 9.47 3.77
CA ASP A 40 12.54 10.25 2.82
C ASP A 40 13.28 10.44 1.49
N GLU A 41 14.62 10.47 1.50
CA GLU A 41 15.47 10.56 0.32
C GLU A 41 15.33 9.37 -0.63
N ASP A 42 15.02 8.17 -0.12
CA ASP A 42 14.86 6.95 -0.93
C ASP A 42 13.69 7.10 -1.91
N PHE A 43 12.76 7.98 -1.59
CA PHE A 43 11.59 8.29 -2.40
C PHE A 43 11.78 9.51 -3.32
N ALA A 44 12.95 10.15 -3.34
CA ALA A 44 13.17 11.42 -4.04
C ALA A 44 12.81 11.35 -5.53
N ALA A 45 13.12 10.23 -6.19
CA ALA A 45 12.82 10.02 -7.62
C ALA A 45 11.30 10.02 -7.95
N TRP A 46 10.43 9.92 -6.95
CA TRP A 46 8.98 9.90 -7.14
C TRP A 46 8.36 11.30 -7.14
N TYR A 47 9.16 12.34 -6.88
CA TYR A 47 8.69 13.70 -6.68
C TYR A 47 9.37 14.68 -7.62
N SER A 48 8.65 15.73 -7.99
CA SER A 48 9.22 16.86 -8.71
C SER A 48 10.25 17.59 -7.84
N THR A 49 11.26 18.16 -8.47
CA THR A 49 12.26 19.04 -7.81
C THR A 49 11.70 20.40 -7.44
N THR A 50 10.53 20.78 -7.99
CA THR A 50 9.89 22.08 -7.80
C THR A 50 8.48 21.91 -7.23
N GLY A 51 7.95 22.97 -6.61
CA GLY A 51 6.60 23.02 -6.07
C GLY A 51 6.56 22.98 -4.54
N ARG A 52 5.34 22.85 -3.98
CA ARG A 52 5.14 22.74 -2.53
C ARG A 52 5.74 21.43 -2.02
N PRO A 53 6.44 21.42 -0.87
CA PRO A 53 6.86 20.19 -0.22
C PRO A 53 5.69 19.24 0.03
N SER A 54 5.88 17.96 -0.27
CA SER A 54 4.91 16.91 0.04
C SER A 54 4.93 16.58 1.53
N ILE A 55 3.96 15.81 1.99
CA ILE A 55 4.07 15.09 3.26
C ILE A 55 5.26 14.13 3.15
N PRO A 56 6.08 13.97 4.21
CA PRO A 56 7.19 13.03 4.19
C PRO A 56 6.73 11.62 3.83
N PRO A 57 7.35 10.94 2.86
CA PRO A 57 6.96 9.60 2.44
C PRO A 57 7.03 8.58 3.58
N THR A 58 8.04 8.67 4.44
CA THR A 58 8.19 7.76 5.59
C THR A 58 7.08 7.96 6.63
N TYR A 59 6.50 9.17 6.74
CA TYR A 59 5.31 9.42 7.54
C TYR A 59 4.11 8.63 7.01
N ILE A 60 3.84 8.75 5.70
CA ILE A 60 2.73 8.04 5.06
C ILE A 60 2.95 6.53 5.12
N LEU A 61 4.18 6.04 4.88
CA LEU A 61 4.51 4.63 5.00
C LEU A 61 4.20 4.10 6.40
N THR A 62 4.63 4.81 7.45
CA THR A 62 4.35 4.45 8.84
C THR A 62 2.84 4.40 9.09
N LEU A 63 2.08 5.41 8.62
CA LEU A 63 0.63 5.47 8.79
C LEU A 63 -0.07 4.32 8.06
N VAL A 64 0.37 3.97 6.85
CA VAL A 64 -0.17 2.83 6.08
C VAL A 64 0.10 1.52 6.80
N LEU A 65 1.31 1.30 7.34
CA LEU A 65 1.62 0.09 8.12
C LEU A 65 0.74 -0.02 9.38
N LEU A 66 0.54 1.08 10.08
CA LEU A 66 -0.37 1.14 11.23
C LEU A 66 -1.81 0.87 10.82
N GLN A 67 -2.25 1.46 9.71
CA GLN A 67 -3.59 1.25 9.15
C GLN A 67 -3.85 -0.24 8.86
N PHE A 68 -2.93 -0.91 8.18
CA PHE A 68 -3.05 -2.35 7.92
C PHE A 68 -3.06 -3.16 9.21
N ARG A 69 -2.17 -2.85 10.14
CA ARG A 69 -2.05 -3.57 11.42
C ARG A 69 -3.30 -3.45 12.28
N GLN A 70 -3.98 -2.30 12.24
CA GLN A 70 -5.16 -2.01 13.06
C GLN A 70 -6.49 -2.25 12.33
N GLY A 71 -6.45 -2.48 11.02
CA GLY A 71 -7.66 -2.66 10.21
C GLY A 71 -8.46 -1.37 10.00
N TRP A 72 -7.82 -0.20 10.08
CA TRP A 72 -8.49 1.09 9.93
C TRP A 72 -8.88 1.40 8.48
N SER A 73 -10.02 2.07 8.32
CA SER A 73 -10.34 2.77 7.07
C SER A 73 -9.40 3.99 6.88
N ASP A 74 -9.35 4.54 5.67
CA ASP A 74 -8.53 5.73 5.38
C ASP A 74 -8.90 6.92 6.25
N ARG A 75 -10.19 7.09 6.52
CA ARG A 75 -10.69 8.18 7.39
C ARG A 75 -10.27 7.98 8.82
N GLN A 76 -10.42 6.76 9.35
CA GLN A 76 -9.97 6.44 10.70
C GLN A 76 -8.46 6.61 10.85
N ALA A 77 -7.66 6.14 9.89
CA ALA A 77 -6.20 6.29 9.94
C ALA A 77 -5.77 7.77 10.01
N VAL A 78 -6.43 8.64 9.25
CA VAL A 78 -6.19 10.09 9.28
C VAL A 78 -6.64 10.71 10.60
N GLU A 79 -7.79 10.31 11.11
CA GLU A 79 -8.32 10.77 12.41
C GLU A 79 -7.39 10.37 13.55
N GLU A 80 -6.96 9.11 13.59
CA GLU A 80 -6.02 8.61 14.59
C GLU A 80 -4.66 9.32 14.51
N ALA A 81 -4.19 9.64 13.29
CA ALA A 81 -2.97 10.42 13.12
C ALA A 81 -3.07 11.85 13.69
N GLN A 82 -4.29 12.40 13.78
CA GLN A 82 -4.53 13.73 14.33
C GLN A 82 -4.72 13.72 15.86
N PHE A 83 -5.34 12.68 16.41
CA PHE A 83 -5.81 12.70 17.79
C PHE A 83 -5.13 11.69 18.71
N ASP A 84 -4.67 10.53 18.20
CA ASP A 84 -4.00 9.52 19.03
C ASP A 84 -2.51 9.82 19.21
N ASP A 85 -2.11 10.07 20.43
CA ASP A 85 -0.72 10.35 20.79
C ASP A 85 0.23 9.18 20.49
N ARG A 86 -0.24 7.93 20.52
CA ARG A 86 0.54 6.75 20.17
C ARG A 86 0.85 6.73 18.69
N VAL A 87 -0.13 7.12 17.86
CA VAL A 87 0.06 7.25 16.41
C VAL A 87 1.03 8.38 16.11
N LYS A 88 0.87 9.54 16.74
CA LYS A 88 1.81 10.67 16.63
C LYS A 88 3.23 10.27 17.01
N PHE A 89 3.38 9.51 18.10
CA PHE A 89 4.67 8.94 18.49
C PHE A 89 5.26 8.06 17.40
N ALA A 90 4.48 7.12 16.84
CA ALA A 90 4.95 6.24 15.76
C ALA A 90 5.34 7.03 14.52
N LEU A 91 4.60 8.06 14.18
CA LEU A 91 4.87 8.95 13.06
C LEU A 91 6.08 9.89 13.31
N GLY A 92 6.52 10.02 14.54
CA GLY A 92 7.62 10.92 14.92
C GLY A 92 7.26 12.39 14.79
N VAL A 93 6.00 12.75 14.99
CA VAL A 93 5.52 14.13 14.95
C VAL A 93 5.19 14.63 16.35
N SER A 94 5.19 15.96 16.52
CA SER A 94 4.80 16.57 17.78
C SER A 94 3.30 16.43 18.07
N ARG A 95 2.87 16.78 19.27
CA ARG A 95 1.45 16.84 19.63
C ARG A 95 0.66 17.86 18.80
N SER A 96 1.34 18.88 18.30
CA SER A 96 0.73 19.85 17.40
C SER A 96 0.41 19.21 16.05
N PRO A 97 -0.75 19.46 15.45
CA PRO A 97 -1.13 18.90 14.15
C PRO A 97 -0.40 19.63 13.01
N GLU A 98 0.93 19.55 12.99
CA GLU A 98 1.74 20.19 11.94
C GLU A 98 1.61 19.50 10.58
N ILE A 99 1.28 18.21 10.57
CA ILE A 99 1.10 17.44 9.33
C ILE A 99 -0.32 16.91 9.28
N THR A 100 -1.16 17.61 8.56
CA THR A 100 -2.50 17.12 8.24
C THR A 100 -2.45 16.31 6.94
N CYS A 101 -2.82 15.05 7.01
CA CYS A 101 -3.04 14.21 5.85
C CYS A 101 -4.55 14.07 5.65
N ASP A 102 -5.03 14.28 4.43
CA ASP A 102 -6.40 13.98 4.05
C ASP A 102 -6.51 12.52 3.57
N HIS A 103 -7.66 11.89 3.77
CA HIS A 103 -7.90 10.49 3.36
C HIS A 103 -7.68 10.27 1.86
N SER A 104 -7.99 11.27 1.01
CA SER A 104 -7.73 11.18 -0.42
C SER A 104 -6.25 11.22 -0.73
N THR A 105 -5.46 11.94 0.07
CA THR A 105 -4.00 11.95 -0.02
C THR A 105 -3.43 10.59 0.34
N LEU A 106 -3.90 9.97 1.43
CA LEU A 106 -3.49 8.63 1.82
C LEU A 106 -3.77 7.60 0.72
N CYS A 107 -4.96 7.66 0.10
CA CYS A 107 -5.32 6.81 -1.03
C CYS A 107 -4.36 6.99 -2.23
N LYS A 108 -4.02 8.23 -2.59
CA LYS A 108 -3.07 8.54 -3.69
C LYS A 108 -1.67 7.99 -3.40
N TYR A 109 -1.21 8.10 -2.16
CA TYR A 109 0.09 7.56 -1.77
C TYR A 109 0.12 6.03 -1.84
N ARG A 110 -0.93 5.33 -1.38
CA ARG A 110 -1.01 3.87 -1.54
C ARG A 110 -0.97 3.44 -3.00
N ALA A 111 -1.71 4.13 -3.87
CA ALA A 111 -1.64 3.86 -5.31
C ALA A 111 -0.22 4.05 -5.85
N ARG A 112 0.50 5.08 -5.41
CA ARG A 112 1.90 5.32 -5.79
C ARG A 112 2.84 4.24 -5.23
N PHE A 113 2.63 3.77 -4.01
CA PHE A 113 3.41 2.69 -3.42
C PHE A 113 3.24 1.38 -4.20
N LEU A 114 2.04 1.09 -4.67
CA LEU A 114 1.77 -0.06 -5.54
C LEU A 114 2.44 0.09 -6.91
N ASP A 115 2.31 1.26 -7.55
CA ASP A 115 2.92 1.56 -8.84
C ASP A 115 4.47 1.45 -8.82
N LYS A 116 5.09 1.73 -7.68
CA LYS A 116 6.55 1.68 -7.48
C LYS A 116 7.04 0.39 -6.81
N ASP A 117 6.21 -0.64 -6.77
CA ASP A 117 6.54 -1.97 -6.20
C ASP A 117 7.08 -1.94 -4.75
N LEU A 118 6.70 -0.91 -3.99
CA LEU A 118 7.14 -0.78 -2.60
C LEU A 118 6.68 -1.95 -1.73
N GLY A 119 5.50 -2.52 -2.02
CA GLY A 119 4.99 -3.68 -1.30
C GLY A 119 5.94 -4.88 -1.37
N ARG A 120 6.53 -5.14 -2.54
CA ARG A 120 7.52 -6.20 -2.71
C ARG A 120 8.83 -5.89 -1.98
N ALA A 121 9.27 -4.64 -1.99
CA ALA A 121 10.45 -4.21 -1.24
C ALA A 121 10.25 -4.37 0.27
N LEU A 122 9.09 -3.97 0.80
CA LEU A 122 8.69 -4.18 2.20
C LEU A 122 8.70 -5.66 2.57
N LEU A 123 8.09 -6.50 1.75
CA LEU A 123 8.05 -7.95 1.99
C LEU A 123 9.46 -8.55 2.05
N ARG A 124 10.31 -8.25 1.08
CA ARG A 124 11.70 -8.74 1.05
C ARG A 124 12.46 -8.32 2.31
N GLN A 125 12.32 -7.07 2.74
CA GLN A 125 12.98 -6.57 3.94
C GLN A 125 12.46 -7.27 5.19
N THR A 126 11.14 -7.43 5.32
CA THR A 126 10.53 -8.13 6.46
C THR A 126 10.99 -9.59 6.53
N LEU A 127 11.08 -10.29 5.39
CA LEU A 127 11.58 -11.66 5.34
C LEU A 127 13.06 -11.75 5.71
N ALA A 128 13.89 -10.81 5.23
CA ALA A 128 15.31 -10.75 5.60
C ALA A 128 15.50 -10.54 7.10
N ASP A 129 14.74 -9.63 7.71
CA ASP A 129 14.78 -9.38 9.15
C ASP A 129 14.30 -10.58 9.95
N ALA A 130 13.24 -11.25 9.51
CA ALA A 130 12.70 -12.45 10.16
C ALA A 130 13.70 -13.61 10.09
N GLN A 131 14.39 -13.75 8.95
CA GLN A 131 15.46 -14.75 8.79
C GLN A 131 16.65 -14.43 9.69
N ALA A 132 17.10 -13.18 9.74
CA ALA A 132 18.19 -12.74 10.61
C ALA A 132 17.86 -12.93 12.10
N ALA A 133 16.58 -12.79 12.48
CA ALA A 133 16.09 -13.04 13.83
C ALA A 133 15.87 -14.54 14.14
N GLY A 134 16.10 -15.44 13.19
CA GLY A 134 15.86 -16.89 13.36
C GLY A 134 14.39 -17.28 13.50
N LEU A 135 13.47 -16.40 13.05
CA LEU A 135 12.04 -16.65 13.09
C LEU A 135 11.56 -17.50 11.91
N LEU A 136 12.32 -17.53 10.82
CA LEU A 136 12.08 -18.39 9.67
C LEU A 136 12.99 -19.61 9.81
N GLY A 137 12.40 -20.82 9.91
CA GLY A 137 13.14 -22.06 9.80
C GLY A 137 13.63 -22.30 8.36
N ASP A 138 14.12 -23.51 8.08
CA ASP A 138 14.56 -23.94 6.74
C ASP A 138 13.39 -24.12 5.75
N ALA A 139 12.26 -23.46 5.98
CA ALA A 139 11.10 -23.49 5.10
C ALA A 139 11.44 -22.74 3.80
N GLU A 140 11.50 -23.48 2.70
CA GLU A 140 11.77 -22.92 1.37
C GLU A 140 10.59 -22.11 0.82
N ASP A 141 9.34 -22.41 1.29
CA ASP A 141 8.14 -21.74 0.84
C ASP A 141 7.20 -21.38 2.00
N LEU A 142 6.84 -20.11 2.09
CA LEU A 142 5.75 -19.60 2.92
C LEU A 142 4.53 -19.38 2.04
N VAL A 143 3.57 -20.30 2.10
CA VAL A 143 2.28 -20.14 1.43
C VAL A 143 1.25 -19.71 2.46
N ASP A 144 0.83 -18.43 2.38
CA ASP A 144 -0.32 -17.93 3.14
C ASP A 144 -1.47 -17.64 2.20
N SER A 145 -2.63 -18.21 2.50
CA SER A 145 -3.88 -17.91 1.82
C SER A 145 -4.65 -16.87 2.63
N PHE A 146 -4.69 -15.64 2.17
CA PHE A 146 -5.56 -14.63 2.75
C PHE A 146 -6.70 -14.27 1.79
N MET A 147 -7.88 -14.05 2.37
CA MET A 147 -8.99 -13.53 1.57
C MET A 147 -8.73 -12.10 1.15
N VAL A 148 -8.58 -11.86 -0.15
CA VAL A 148 -8.50 -10.51 -0.74
C VAL A 148 -9.89 -9.86 -0.68
N ALA A 149 -10.32 -9.53 0.54
CA ALA A 149 -11.65 -8.98 0.77
C ALA A 149 -11.75 -7.47 0.45
N GLY A 150 -10.63 -6.76 0.33
CA GLY A 150 -10.62 -5.30 0.25
C GLY A 150 -10.92 -4.73 -1.13
N ALA A 151 -10.04 -4.93 -2.09
CA ALA A 151 -10.18 -4.38 -3.43
C ALA A 151 -11.13 -5.22 -4.29
N ALA A 152 -11.10 -6.55 -4.10
CA ALA A 152 -11.96 -7.49 -4.82
C ALA A 152 -13.44 -7.34 -4.47
N ALA A 153 -13.78 -7.06 -3.21
CA ALA A 153 -15.17 -6.87 -2.78
C ALA A 153 -15.84 -5.61 -3.36
N ARG A 154 -15.06 -4.66 -3.90
CA ARG A 154 -15.57 -3.44 -4.53
C ARG A 154 -15.62 -3.50 -6.05
N GLN A 155 -15.01 -4.50 -6.65
CA GLN A 155 -15.05 -4.72 -8.09
C GLN A 155 -15.99 -5.88 -8.38
N GLY A 156 -16.88 -5.69 -9.35
CA GLY A 156 -17.72 -6.81 -9.81
C GLY A 156 -16.86 -7.95 -10.36
N THR A 157 -17.31 -9.19 -10.18
CA THR A 157 -16.61 -10.42 -10.59
C THR A 157 -16.07 -10.34 -12.03
N LEU A 158 -16.86 -9.82 -12.97
CA LEU A 158 -16.47 -9.65 -14.36
C LEU A 158 -15.23 -8.75 -14.53
N THR A 159 -15.15 -7.65 -13.75
CA THR A 159 -14.00 -6.74 -13.81
C THR A 159 -12.75 -7.40 -13.27
N LEU A 160 -12.87 -8.21 -12.21
CA LEU A 160 -11.75 -8.93 -11.60
C LEU A 160 -11.19 -9.99 -12.54
N ILE A 161 -12.06 -10.82 -13.13
CA ILE A 161 -11.63 -11.87 -14.06
C ILE A 161 -10.95 -11.24 -15.25
N ARG A 162 -11.56 -10.22 -15.87
CA ARG A 162 -10.94 -9.51 -17.00
C ARG A 162 -9.58 -8.92 -16.65
N GLN A 163 -9.42 -8.37 -15.44
CA GLN A 163 -8.14 -7.84 -15.00
C GLN A 163 -7.11 -8.96 -14.79
N ALA A 164 -7.51 -10.11 -14.26
CA ALA A 164 -6.63 -11.26 -14.10
C ALA A 164 -6.12 -11.76 -15.46
N VAL A 165 -7.02 -11.95 -16.45
CA VAL A 165 -6.62 -12.34 -17.81
C VAL A 165 -5.63 -11.34 -18.42
N ARG A 166 -5.89 -10.03 -18.26
CA ARG A 166 -4.97 -8.99 -18.77
C ARG A 166 -3.57 -9.06 -18.15
N LEU A 167 -3.49 -9.34 -16.83
CA LEU A 167 -2.20 -9.48 -16.16
C LEU A 167 -1.44 -10.71 -16.68
N VAL A 168 -2.12 -11.84 -16.83
CA VAL A 168 -1.50 -13.05 -17.40
C VAL A 168 -1.00 -12.79 -18.81
N LEU A 169 -1.80 -12.17 -19.67
CA LEU A 169 -1.40 -11.84 -21.04
C LEU A 169 -0.18 -10.90 -21.09
N ALA A 170 -0.12 -9.92 -20.20
CA ALA A 170 1.03 -9.02 -20.10
C ALA A 170 2.31 -9.76 -19.69
N GLU A 171 2.21 -10.63 -18.69
CA GLU A 171 3.34 -11.46 -18.25
C GLU A 171 3.80 -12.45 -19.36
N MET A 172 2.86 -13.00 -20.13
CA MET A 172 3.19 -13.86 -21.28
C MET A 172 3.91 -13.08 -22.37
N GLU A 173 3.47 -11.86 -22.67
CA GLU A 173 4.11 -10.96 -23.63
C GLU A 173 5.54 -10.63 -23.20
N ASP A 174 5.74 -10.23 -21.95
CA ASP A 174 7.05 -9.89 -21.38
C ASP A 174 8.00 -11.11 -21.37
N ALA A 175 7.45 -12.31 -21.16
CA ALA A 175 8.21 -13.56 -21.17
C ALA A 175 8.42 -14.16 -22.57
N GLY A 176 7.84 -13.55 -23.62
CA GLY A 176 7.94 -14.03 -25.01
C GLY A 176 7.16 -15.32 -25.30
N PHE A 177 6.15 -15.63 -24.51
CA PHE A 177 5.27 -16.76 -24.76
C PHE A 177 4.21 -16.42 -25.82
N PRO A 178 3.84 -17.38 -26.70
CA PRO A 178 2.76 -17.16 -27.65
C PRO A 178 1.41 -17.02 -26.92
N PHE A 179 0.57 -16.08 -27.39
CA PHE A 179 -0.77 -15.94 -26.85
C PHE A 179 -1.65 -17.15 -27.19
N PRO A 180 -2.48 -17.63 -26.24
CA PRO A 180 -3.49 -18.64 -26.52
C PRO A 180 -4.57 -18.07 -27.46
N ALA A 181 -5.38 -18.95 -28.03
CA ALA A 181 -6.57 -18.53 -28.79
C ALA A 181 -7.61 -18.02 -27.79
N LEU A 182 -7.86 -16.72 -27.79
CA LEU A 182 -8.80 -16.06 -26.90
C LEU A 182 -10.18 -15.94 -27.56
N GLN A 183 -11.23 -16.06 -26.75
CA GLN A 183 -12.61 -15.77 -27.16
C GLN A 183 -12.80 -14.27 -27.42
N ARG A 184 -12.05 -13.45 -26.68
CA ARG A 184 -12.12 -12.00 -26.77
C ARG A 184 -10.80 -11.38 -27.22
N ASN A 185 -10.92 -10.25 -27.90
CA ASN A 185 -9.78 -9.48 -28.43
C ASN A 185 -9.68 -8.06 -27.84
N ASP A 186 -10.52 -7.72 -26.84
CA ASP A 186 -10.64 -6.36 -26.30
C ASP A 186 -9.85 -6.14 -25.01
N TYR A 187 -8.94 -7.06 -24.64
CA TYR A 187 -8.13 -6.94 -23.42
C TYR A 187 -7.18 -5.75 -23.41
N GLY A 188 -6.75 -5.25 -24.57
CA GLY A 188 -5.94 -4.04 -24.69
C GLY A 188 -6.70 -2.75 -24.35
N ALA A 189 -8.04 -2.75 -24.44
CA ALA A 189 -8.84 -1.57 -24.20
C ALA A 189 -8.95 -1.25 -22.69
N ARG A 190 -8.76 0.02 -22.32
CA ARG A 190 -8.95 0.48 -20.93
C ARG A 190 -10.41 0.66 -20.55
N SER A 191 -11.32 0.76 -21.54
CA SER A 191 -12.76 0.89 -21.34
C SER A 191 -13.39 -0.42 -20.87
N LYS A 192 -14.57 -0.32 -20.27
CA LYS A 192 -15.41 -1.49 -20.00
C LYS A 192 -15.88 -2.13 -21.31
N PRO A 193 -16.06 -3.46 -21.34
CA PRO A 193 -16.70 -4.14 -22.48
C PRO A 193 -18.03 -3.51 -22.86
N ALA A 194 -18.30 -3.44 -24.18
CA ALA A 194 -19.54 -2.86 -24.71
C ALA A 194 -20.68 -3.88 -24.61
N ILE A 195 -21.23 -4.05 -23.42
CA ILE A 195 -22.42 -4.87 -23.15
C ILE A 195 -23.48 -4.02 -22.43
N ASP A 196 -24.71 -4.46 -22.44
CA ASP A 196 -25.72 -3.91 -21.54
C ASP A 196 -25.48 -4.40 -20.10
N TRP A 197 -24.92 -3.53 -19.27
CA TRP A 197 -24.59 -3.84 -17.89
C TRP A 197 -25.80 -4.03 -16.97
N ASN A 198 -26.99 -3.64 -17.41
CA ASN A 198 -28.23 -3.85 -16.67
C ASN A 198 -28.89 -5.19 -17.02
N ASP A 199 -28.55 -5.78 -18.15
CA ASP A 199 -29.02 -7.10 -18.54
C ASP A 199 -28.19 -8.22 -17.86
N ALA A 200 -28.89 -9.10 -17.12
CA ALA A 200 -28.25 -10.24 -16.46
C ALA A 200 -27.70 -11.25 -17.46
N GLY A 201 -28.43 -11.50 -18.57
CA GLY A 201 -28.00 -12.45 -19.61
C GLY A 201 -26.73 -11.99 -20.33
N ALA A 202 -26.61 -10.68 -20.62
CA ALA A 202 -25.39 -10.14 -21.22
C ALA A 202 -24.19 -10.24 -20.28
N ARG A 203 -24.40 -10.07 -18.97
CA ARG A 203 -23.32 -10.25 -17.97
C ARG A 203 -22.88 -11.71 -17.81
N ASP A 204 -23.84 -12.64 -17.82
CA ASP A 204 -23.55 -14.06 -17.74
C ASP A 204 -22.82 -14.56 -19.00
N GLY A 205 -23.22 -14.08 -20.18
CA GLY A 205 -22.51 -14.35 -21.43
C GLY A 205 -21.06 -13.87 -21.40
N LEU A 206 -20.83 -12.61 -20.96
CA LEU A 206 -19.50 -12.07 -20.76
C LEU A 206 -18.66 -12.89 -19.76
N LEU A 207 -19.28 -13.36 -18.67
CA LEU A 207 -18.61 -14.19 -17.68
C LEU A 207 -18.12 -15.51 -18.31
N GLN A 208 -18.96 -16.16 -19.11
CA GLN A 208 -18.60 -17.40 -19.79
C GLN A 208 -17.42 -17.20 -20.75
N GLU A 209 -17.43 -16.13 -21.53
CA GLU A 209 -16.30 -15.77 -22.42
C GLU A 209 -15.00 -15.54 -21.64
N LEU A 210 -15.07 -14.76 -20.54
CA LEU A 210 -13.90 -14.45 -19.72
C LEU A 210 -13.32 -15.65 -18.97
N VAL A 211 -14.17 -16.64 -18.64
CA VAL A 211 -13.73 -17.89 -18.00
C VAL A 211 -13.14 -18.86 -19.01
N ALA A 212 -13.54 -18.75 -20.28
CA ALA A 212 -12.99 -19.57 -21.36
C ALA A 212 -11.62 -19.07 -21.86
N ASP A 213 -11.32 -17.79 -21.67
CA ASP A 213 -10.04 -17.15 -21.96
C ASP A 213 -9.02 -17.40 -20.84
#